data_03f4924340463dfc26533e7690ababb3
#
_entry.id   03f4924340463dfc26533e7690ababb3
#
_cell.length_a   1.000
_cell.length_b   1.000
_cell.length_c   1.000
_cell.angle_alpha   90.00
_cell.angle_beta   90.00
_cell.angle_gamma   90.00
#
_symmetry.space_group_name_H-M   'P 1'
#
loop_
_entity.id
_entity.type
_entity.pdbx_description
1 polymer ?
#
loop_
_entity_poly.entity_id
_entity_poly.type
_entity_poly.pdbx_seq_one_letter_code
_entity_poly.pdbx_strand_id
1 'polypeptide(L)'
;MYNEAAKTFNTIRDMLRFAVSRFNEAGLFFGHGSDNAHDEAAYLILHTLNLPLDTLDPYLDAKLLNEEKEHILELIQRRAFEHVPVPYLTNQAWQGEFDFYVDERVMLPRSFIYELLGDALTPWIDQPELVHRALDLCTGSGSLAIQMAHHYTAAQ
;
A
#
# COMPACT_ATOMS: atom_id res chain seq x y z
N MET A 1 -25.87 7.75 3.84
CA MET A 1 -25.23 6.47 3.38
C MET A 1 -24.19 5.96 4.38
N TYR A 2 -23.05 6.64 4.61
CA TYR A 2 -22.02 6.17 5.56
C TYR A 2 -22.54 6.01 6.99
N ASN A 3 -23.30 6.98 7.51
CA ASN A 3 -23.94 6.89 8.83
C ASN A 3 -24.96 5.74 8.95
N GLU A 4 -25.57 5.34 7.85
CA GLU A 4 -26.48 4.18 7.78
C GLU A 4 -25.69 2.88 7.75
N ALA A 5 -24.61 2.86 6.96
CA ALA A 5 -23.68 1.74 6.92
C ALA A 5 -23.10 1.42 8.30
N ALA A 6 -22.67 2.44 9.06
CA ALA A 6 -22.17 2.28 10.42
C ALA A 6 -23.17 1.62 11.38
N LYS A 7 -24.49 1.86 11.17
CA LYS A 7 -25.55 1.27 12.00
C LYS A 7 -25.95 -0.14 11.55
N THR A 8 -25.80 -0.43 10.25
CA THR A 8 -26.37 -1.64 9.63
C THR A 8 -25.33 -2.72 9.46
N PHE A 9 -24.10 -2.36 9.11
CA PHE A 9 -23.03 -3.32 8.84
C PHE A 9 -22.42 -3.81 10.13
N ASN A 10 -22.10 -5.10 10.18
CA ASN A 10 -21.59 -5.73 11.39
C ASN A 10 -20.34 -6.59 11.15
N THR A 11 -20.03 -6.93 9.89
CA THR A 11 -18.95 -7.86 9.56
C THR A 11 -17.95 -7.22 8.59
N ILE A 12 -16.76 -7.80 8.52
CA ILE A 12 -15.75 -7.46 7.50
C ILE A 12 -16.33 -7.65 6.09
N ARG A 13 -17.11 -8.69 5.86
CA ARG A 13 -17.79 -8.96 4.59
C ARG A 13 -18.71 -7.81 4.15
N ASP A 14 -19.48 -7.23 5.10
CA ASP A 14 -20.33 -6.08 4.81
C ASP A 14 -19.52 -4.88 4.36
N MET A 15 -18.42 -4.58 5.09
CA MET A 15 -17.52 -3.47 4.79
C MET A 15 -16.80 -3.67 3.44
N LEU A 16 -16.30 -4.88 3.18
CA LEU A 16 -15.63 -5.22 1.93
C LEU A 16 -16.56 -5.01 0.72
N ARG A 17 -17.75 -5.62 0.77
CA ARG A 17 -18.75 -5.43 -0.29
C ARG A 17 -19.08 -3.94 -0.50
N PHE A 18 -19.23 -3.18 0.57
CA PHE A 18 -19.52 -1.76 0.50
C PHE A 18 -18.35 -0.96 -0.10
N ALA A 19 -17.12 -1.19 0.35
CA ALA A 19 -15.92 -0.55 -0.17
C ALA A 19 -15.75 -0.78 -1.66
N VAL A 20 -15.84 -2.05 -2.10
CA VAL A 20 -15.75 -2.42 -3.53
C VAL A 20 -16.81 -1.67 -4.36
N SER A 21 -18.05 -1.61 -3.86
CA SER A 21 -19.12 -0.88 -4.55
C SER A 21 -18.81 0.62 -4.66
N ARG A 22 -18.27 1.24 -3.60
CA ARG A 22 -17.93 2.69 -3.62
C ARG A 22 -16.75 2.99 -4.50
N PHE A 23 -15.72 2.16 -4.49
CA PHE A 23 -14.53 2.32 -5.32
C PHE A 23 -14.85 2.20 -6.82
N ASN A 24 -15.68 1.23 -7.18
CA ASN A 24 -16.14 1.07 -8.57
C ASN A 24 -17.04 2.23 -9.02
N GLU A 25 -17.98 2.69 -8.17
CA GLU A 25 -18.86 3.82 -8.48
C GLU A 25 -18.07 5.13 -8.64
N ALA A 26 -17.02 5.32 -7.86
CA ALA A 26 -16.15 6.48 -7.95
C ALA A 26 -15.20 6.44 -9.17
N GLY A 27 -15.16 5.34 -9.92
CA GLY A 27 -14.28 5.19 -11.08
C GLY A 27 -12.79 5.30 -10.72
N LEU A 28 -12.40 4.76 -9.56
CA LEU A 28 -11.04 4.88 -9.07
C LEU A 28 -10.04 4.17 -9.99
N PHE A 29 -8.88 4.78 -10.13
CA PHE A 29 -7.72 4.13 -10.72
C PHE A 29 -6.99 3.31 -9.66
N PHE A 30 -6.66 2.06 -9.99
CA PHE A 30 -5.86 1.16 -9.18
C PHE A 30 -4.46 1.02 -9.81
N GLY A 31 -3.44 0.77 -9.03
CA GLY A 31 -2.05 0.68 -9.53
C GLY A 31 -0.99 1.13 -8.52
N HIS A 32 -1.39 1.23 -7.24
CA HIS A 32 -0.50 1.55 -6.14
C HIS A 32 -0.51 0.42 -5.09
N GLY A 33 -0.20 -0.80 -5.54
CA GLY A 33 -0.17 -2.00 -4.70
C GLY A 33 -1.34 -2.96 -4.91
N SER A 34 -2.39 -2.54 -5.61
CA SER A 34 -3.54 -3.38 -5.96
C SER A 34 -4.01 -3.05 -7.38
N ASP A 35 -4.52 -4.04 -8.11
CA ASP A 35 -4.94 -3.90 -9.50
C ASP A 35 -6.46 -3.75 -9.65
N ASN A 36 -7.20 -3.88 -8.55
CA ASN A 36 -8.65 -3.87 -8.56
C ASN A 36 -9.25 -3.41 -7.22
N ALA A 37 -10.55 -3.07 -7.24
CA ALA A 37 -11.28 -2.57 -6.09
C ALA A 37 -11.38 -3.58 -4.94
N HIS A 38 -11.46 -4.88 -5.23
CA HIS A 38 -11.60 -5.91 -4.20
C HIS A 38 -10.34 -6.04 -3.37
N ASP A 39 -9.20 -6.18 -4.02
CA ASP A 39 -7.91 -6.39 -3.33
C ASP A 39 -7.50 -5.11 -2.58
N GLU A 40 -7.75 -3.93 -3.15
CA GLU A 40 -7.49 -2.66 -2.47
C GLU A 40 -8.37 -2.48 -1.24
N ALA A 41 -9.66 -2.84 -1.33
CA ALA A 41 -10.58 -2.77 -0.19
C ALA A 41 -10.21 -3.79 0.90
N ALA A 42 -9.85 -5.02 0.51
CA ALA A 42 -9.39 -6.06 1.42
C ALA A 42 -8.14 -5.62 2.18
N TYR A 43 -7.13 -5.13 1.45
CA TYR A 43 -5.91 -4.59 2.04
C TYR A 43 -6.21 -3.48 3.06
N LEU A 44 -7.01 -2.48 2.66
CA LEU A 44 -7.36 -1.35 3.53
C LEU A 44 -8.02 -1.81 4.83
N ILE A 45 -8.97 -2.74 4.75
CA ILE A 45 -9.69 -3.25 5.92
C ILE A 45 -8.78 -4.09 6.82
N LEU A 46 -8.03 -5.03 6.26
CA LEU A 46 -7.12 -5.89 7.02
C LEU A 46 -6.04 -5.07 7.72
N HIS A 47 -5.45 -4.10 7.01
CA HIS A 47 -4.45 -3.18 7.57
C HIS A 47 -5.03 -2.38 8.75
N THR A 48 -6.22 -1.80 8.57
CA THR A 48 -6.89 -0.99 9.61
C THR A 48 -7.17 -1.81 10.88
N LEU A 49 -7.46 -3.10 10.71
CA LEU A 49 -7.75 -4.02 11.81
C LEU A 49 -6.51 -4.71 12.38
N ASN A 50 -5.31 -4.42 11.86
CA ASN A 50 -4.07 -5.11 12.21
C ASN A 50 -4.15 -6.64 12.02
N LEU A 51 -4.82 -7.09 10.96
CA LEU A 51 -4.94 -8.49 10.58
C LEU A 51 -3.88 -8.86 9.52
N PRO A 52 -3.53 -10.16 9.38
CA PRO A 52 -2.65 -10.62 8.32
C PRO A 52 -3.17 -10.22 6.94
N LEU A 53 -2.34 -9.56 6.14
CA LEU A 53 -2.74 -8.96 4.86
C LEU A 53 -2.99 -9.99 3.75
N ASP A 54 -2.49 -11.21 3.92
CA ASP A 54 -2.61 -12.35 2.99
C ASP A 54 -3.75 -13.31 3.34
N THR A 55 -4.47 -13.04 4.44
CA THR A 55 -5.46 -13.96 4.99
C THR A 55 -6.77 -13.27 5.26
N LEU A 56 -7.70 -13.28 4.31
CA LEU A 56 -9.00 -12.60 4.42
C LEU A 56 -10.13 -13.55 4.86
N ASP A 57 -10.24 -14.72 4.23
CA ASP A 57 -11.40 -15.59 4.33
C ASP A 57 -11.82 -15.96 5.76
N PRO A 58 -10.93 -16.32 6.68
CA PRO A 58 -11.30 -16.67 8.05
C PRO A 58 -11.94 -15.54 8.84
N TYR A 59 -11.69 -14.30 8.44
CA TYR A 59 -12.14 -13.10 9.15
C TYR A 59 -13.42 -12.47 8.58
N LEU A 60 -13.86 -12.89 7.39
CA LEU A 60 -14.97 -12.26 6.67
C LEU A 60 -16.24 -12.11 7.51
N ASP A 61 -16.59 -13.12 8.29
CA ASP A 61 -17.80 -13.12 9.11
C ASP A 61 -17.57 -12.64 10.56
N ALA A 62 -16.34 -12.18 10.87
CA ALA A 62 -16.03 -11.59 12.15
C ALA A 62 -16.79 -10.26 12.33
N LYS A 63 -17.34 -10.08 13.54
CA LYS A 63 -18.04 -8.86 13.90
C LYS A 63 -17.07 -7.75 14.26
N LEU A 64 -17.38 -6.57 13.81
CA LEU A 64 -16.61 -5.35 14.05
C LEU A 64 -17.14 -4.58 15.26
N LEU A 65 -16.26 -4.00 16.03
CA LEU A 65 -16.59 -3.00 17.06
C LEU A 65 -17.06 -1.70 16.37
N ASN A 66 -17.81 -0.87 17.09
CA ASN A 66 -18.29 0.39 16.52
C ASN A 66 -17.15 1.32 16.09
N GLU A 67 -16.10 1.42 16.88
CA GLU A 67 -14.91 2.23 16.56
C GLU A 67 -14.19 1.72 15.31
N GLU A 68 -14.07 0.40 15.15
CA GLU A 68 -13.49 -0.20 13.93
C GLU A 68 -14.32 0.11 12.69
N LYS A 69 -15.65 0.01 12.79
CA LYS A 69 -16.59 0.34 11.71
C LYS A 69 -16.47 1.80 11.28
N GLU A 70 -16.47 2.71 12.25
CA GLU A 70 -16.37 4.15 11.99
C GLU A 70 -15.06 4.48 11.31
N HIS A 71 -13.95 3.94 11.79
CA HIS A 71 -12.63 4.17 11.20
C HIS A 71 -12.51 3.61 9.78
N ILE A 72 -12.95 2.37 9.55
CA ILE A 72 -12.97 1.77 8.20
C ILE A 72 -13.82 2.61 7.24
N LEU A 73 -15.01 3.03 7.66
CA LEU A 73 -15.90 3.84 6.83
C LEU A 73 -15.32 5.22 6.51
N GLU A 74 -14.60 5.84 7.43
CA GLU A 74 -13.87 7.08 7.20
C GLU A 74 -12.82 6.91 6.10
N LEU A 75 -12.00 5.85 6.20
CA LEU A 75 -10.97 5.56 5.20
C LEU A 75 -11.57 5.25 3.81
N ILE A 76 -12.66 4.46 3.76
CA ILE A 76 -13.40 4.20 2.51
C ILE A 76 -13.92 5.51 1.92
N GLN A 77 -14.43 6.42 2.74
CA GLN A 77 -14.92 7.72 2.29
C GLN A 77 -13.78 8.57 1.71
N ARG A 78 -12.65 8.68 2.41
CA ARG A 78 -11.49 9.43 1.92
C ARG A 78 -10.97 8.86 0.60
N ARG A 79 -10.92 7.53 0.48
CA ARG A 79 -10.51 6.87 -0.76
C ARG A 79 -11.48 7.14 -1.91
N ALA A 80 -12.80 7.01 -1.68
CA ALA A 80 -13.81 7.11 -2.73
C ALA A 80 -14.13 8.55 -3.15
N PHE A 81 -14.13 9.53 -2.23
CA PHE A 81 -14.51 10.91 -2.53
C PHE A 81 -13.33 11.85 -2.71
N GLU A 82 -12.30 11.70 -1.87
CA GLU A 82 -11.13 12.56 -1.92
C GLU A 82 -10.05 11.99 -2.84
N HIS A 83 -10.26 10.76 -3.34
CA HIS A 83 -9.33 10.02 -4.20
C HIS A 83 -7.93 9.83 -3.57
N VAL A 84 -7.84 9.85 -2.23
CA VAL A 84 -6.58 9.63 -1.53
C VAL A 84 -6.11 8.19 -1.78
N PRO A 85 -4.90 7.98 -2.30
CA PRO A 85 -4.34 6.64 -2.48
C PRO A 85 -4.24 5.87 -1.17
N VAL A 86 -4.57 4.57 -1.19
CA VAL A 86 -4.54 3.72 0.01
C VAL A 86 -3.20 3.75 0.73
N PRO A 87 -2.03 3.74 0.07
CA PRO A 87 -0.75 3.87 0.76
C PRO A 87 -0.61 5.10 1.66
N TYR A 88 -1.25 6.23 1.31
CA TYR A 88 -1.25 7.41 2.17
C TYR A 88 -2.25 7.30 3.32
N LEU A 89 -3.31 6.50 3.17
CA LEU A 89 -4.27 6.22 4.24
C LEU A 89 -3.69 5.28 5.30
N THR A 90 -2.85 4.35 4.86
CA THR A 90 -2.20 3.34 5.71
C THR A 90 -0.80 3.77 6.16
N ASN A 91 -0.24 4.84 5.58
CA ASN A 91 1.14 5.28 5.74
C ASN A 91 2.16 4.18 5.37
N GLN A 92 1.80 3.28 4.47
CA GLN A 92 2.63 2.16 4.07
C GLN A 92 2.58 1.95 2.56
N ALA A 93 3.74 1.76 1.94
CA ALA A 93 3.89 1.38 0.55
C ALA A 93 4.97 0.33 0.38
N TRP A 94 4.69 -0.68 -0.42
CA TRP A 94 5.64 -1.75 -0.71
C TRP A 94 6.35 -1.51 -2.03
N GLN A 95 7.64 -1.82 -2.07
CA GLN A 95 8.41 -1.90 -3.31
C GLN A 95 9.40 -3.06 -3.21
N GLY A 96 9.14 -4.13 -3.96
CA GLY A 96 9.84 -5.39 -3.77
C GLY A 96 9.53 -6.00 -2.39
N GLU A 97 10.56 -6.40 -1.69
CA GLU A 97 10.46 -6.97 -0.32
C GLU A 97 10.44 -5.92 0.79
N PHE A 98 10.63 -4.63 0.44
CA PHE A 98 10.71 -3.55 1.42
C PHE A 98 9.37 -2.85 1.58
N ASP A 99 9.01 -2.54 2.82
CA ASP A 99 7.95 -1.62 3.15
C ASP A 99 8.51 -0.26 3.57
N PHE A 100 7.82 0.81 3.13
CA PHE A 100 8.24 2.18 3.39
C PHE A 100 7.10 2.96 4.03
N TYR A 101 7.44 3.75 5.05
CA TYR A 101 6.53 4.79 5.50
C TYR A 101 6.36 5.84 4.40
N VAL A 102 5.13 6.17 4.06
CA VAL A 102 4.78 7.20 3.08
C VAL A 102 3.65 8.09 3.58
N ASP A 103 3.68 9.34 3.17
CA ASP A 103 2.57 10.28 3.31
C ASP A 103 2.57 11.25 2.13
N GLU A 104 1.62 12.19 2.09
CA GLU A 104 1.41 13.10 0.98
C GLU A 104 2.60 14.01 0.64
N ARG A 105 3.64 14.07 1.50
CA ARG A 105 4.87 14.85 1.27
C ARG A 105 5.80 14.22 0.26
N VAL A 106 5.65 12.91 -0.03
CA VAL A 106 6.51 12.17 -0.95
C VAL A 106 5.68 11.44 -2.01
N MET A 107 6.29 11.24 -3.18
CA MET A 107 5.71 10.38 -4.20
C MET A 107 5.78 8.91 -3.76
N LEU A 108 4.72 8.13 -4.05
CA LEU A 108 4.69 6.70 -3.78
C LEU A 108 5.83 5.98 -4.51
N PRO A 109 6.54 5.04 -3.85
CA PRO A 109 7.56 4.22 -4.47
C PRO A 109 6.95 3.40 -5.61
N ARG A 110 7.41 3.63 -6.86
CA ARG A 110 6.92 2.94 -8.06
C ARG A 110 7.94 2.86 -9.20
N SER A 111 9.20 3.08 -8.89
CA SER A 111 10.25 3.03 -9.88
C SER A 111 10.57 1.59 -10.27
N PHE A 112 10.60 1.27 -11.56
CA PHE A 112 11.07 -0.02 -12.07
C PHE A 112 12.58 -0.24 -11.86
N ILE A 113 13.32 0.79 -11.45
CA ILE A 113 14.75 0.66 -11.13
C ILE A 113 14.97 -0.35 -9.99
N TYR A 114 14.00 -0.54 -9.10
CA TYR A 114 14.13 -1.52 -8.02
C TYR A 114 14.30 -2.95 -8.53
N GLU A 115 13.63 -3.30 -9.65
CA GLU A 115 13.78 -4.62 -10.29
C GLU A 115 15.19 -4.83 -10.82
N LEU A 116 15.75 -3.77 -11.46
CA LEU A 116 17.12 -3.79 -11.93
C LEU A 116 18.15 -3.86 -10.80
N LEU A 117 17.85 -3.22 -9.66
CA LEU A 117 18.69 -3.30 -8.47
C LEU A 117 18.69 -4.71 -7.87
N GLY A 118 17.56 -5.44 -7.93
CA GLY A 118 17.47 -6.83 -7.50
C GLY A 118 18.49 -7.74 -8.20
N ASP A 119 18.79 -7.45 -9.47
CA ASP A 119 19.81 -8.11 -10.27
C ASP A 119 21.17 -7.39 -10.21
N ALA A 120 21.38 -6.52 -9.21
CA ALA A 120 22.58 -5.72 -9.02
C ALA A 120 23.01 -4.94 -10.27
N LEU A 121 22.03 -4.47 -11.07
CA LEU A 121 22.21 -3.79 -12.35
C LEU A 121 23.00 -4.62 -13.39
N THR A 122 22.90 -5.94 -13.33
CA THR A 122 23.48 -6.82 -14.38
C THR A 122 22.70 -6.63 -15.71
N PRO A 123 23.33 -6.54 -16.90
CA PRO A 123 24.77 -6.70 -17.15
C PRO A 123 25.59 -5.40 -17.16
N TRP A 124 25.04 -4.27 -16.71
CA TRP A 124 25.74 -2.96 -16.80
C TRP A 124 26.85 -2.81 -15.75
N ILE A 125 26.77 -3.54 -14.64
CA ILE A 125 27.78 -3.59 -13.59
C ILE A 125 28.30 -5.02 -13.48
N ASP A 126 29.56 -5.25 -13.91
CA ASP A 126 30.16 -6.59 -13.92
C ASP A 126 30.59 -7.05 -12.52
N GLN A 127 30.93 -6.12 -11.62
CA GLN A 127 31.46 -6.39 -10.28
C GLN A 127 30.74 -5.52 -9.24
N PRO A 128 29.52 -5.88 -8.85
CA PRO A 128 28.73 -5.10 -7.88
C PRO A 128 29.41 -4.88 -6.53
N GLU A 129 30.24 -5.85 -6.11
CA GLU A 129 31.01 -5.78 -4.85
C GLU A 129 32.09 -4.70 -4.84
N LEU A 130 32.48 -4.16 -6.00
CA LEU A 130 33.44 -3.07 -6.13
C LEU A 130 32.77 -1.68 -6.24
N VAL A 131 31.45 -1.62 -6.14
CA VAL A 131 30.74 -0.33 -6.08
C VAL A 131 30.94 0.29 -4.71
N HIS A 132 31.73 1.37 -4.64
CA HIS A 132 32.04 2.08 -3.40
C HIS A 132 31.28 3.40 -3.24
N ARG A 133 30.62 3.89 -4.28
CA ARG A 133 29.83 5.12 -4.26
C ARG A 133 28.60 4.97 -5.12
N ALA A 134 27.48 5.36 -4.59
CA ALA A 134 26.21 5.43 -5.29
C ALA A 134 25.55 6.78 -5.02
N LEU A 135 24.76 7.27 -5.98
CA LEU A 135 24.04 8.53 -5.86
C LEU A 135 22.61 8.33 -6.37
N ASP A 136 21.65 8.57 -5.49
CA ASP A 136 20.24 8.66 -5.84
C ASP A 136 19.82 10.12 -5.94
N LEU A 137 19.46 10.56 -7.14
CA LEU A 137 18.96 11.91 -7.39
C LEU A 137 17.44 11.94 -7.40
N CYS A 138 16.86 12.95 -6.76
CA CYS A 138 15.40 13.06 -6.56
C CYS A 138 14.84 11.90 -5.73
N THR A 139 15.52 11.57 -4.67
CA THR A 139 15.37 10.36 -3.86
C THR A 139 13.95 10.11 -3.31
N GLY A 140 13.09 11.14 -3.22
CA GLY A 140 11.71 11.01 -2.71
C GLY A 140 11.68 10.47 -1.28
N SER A 141 11.05 9.31 -1.07
CA SER A 141 11.04 8.61 0.22
C SER A 141 12.37 7.94 0.58
N GLY A 142 13.36 7.96 -0.31
CA GLY A 142 14.62 7.23 -0.14
C GLY A 142 14.55 5.76 -0.53
N SER A 143 13.46 5.31 -1.14
CA SER A 143 13.25 3.88 -1.43
C SER A 143 14.35 3.27 -2.28
N LEU A 144 14.79 3.93 -3.35
CA LEU A 144 15.90 3.44 -4.17
C LEU A 144 17.24 3.51 -3.45
N ALA A 145 17.50 4.58 -2.68
CA ALA A 145 18.73 4.71 -1.90
C ALA A 145 18.85 3.58 -0.86
N ILE A 146 17.77 3.23 -0.18
CA ILE A 146 17.73 2.12 0.79
C ILE A 146 18.00 0.78 0.08
N GLN A 147 17.39 0.55 -1.07
CA GLN A 147 17.62 -0.67 -1.86
C GLN A 147 19.05 -0.73 -2.39
N MET A 148 19.60 0.40 -2.89
CA MET A 148 21.03 0.44 -3.27
C MET A 148 21.94 0.09 -2.11
N ALA A 149 21.69 0.61 -0.92
CA ALA A 149 22.49 0.30 0.27
C ALA A 149 22.37 -1.19 0.67
N HIS A 150 21.23 -1.84 0.39
CA HIS A 150 21.06 -3.26 0.61
C HIS A 150 21.87 -4.11 -0.38
N HIS A 151 21.87 -3.73 -1.67
CA HIS A 151 22.56 -4.50 -2.72
C HIS A 151 24.07 -4.19 -2.81
N TYR A 152 24.48 -2.95 -2.55
CA TYR A 152 25.86 -2.51 -2.64
C TYR A 152 26.41 -2.21 -1.24
N THR A 153 26.64 -3.23 -0.45
CA THR A 153 27.03 -3.11 0.97
C THR A 153 28.35 -2.38 1.20
N ALA A 154 29.23 -2.27 0.20
CA ALA A 154 30.48 -1.51 0.25
C ALA A 154 30.29 -0.04 -0.17
N ALA A 155 29.13 0.36 -0.68
CA ALA A 155 28.88 1.72 -1.16
C ALA A 155 28.53 2.69 -0.02
N GLN A 156 28.90 3.95 -0.23
CA GLN A 156 28.53 5.10 0.60
C GLN A 156 27.67 6.09 -0.20
#